data_d570a44c058473055f2cc4ee3a39c0cb
#
_entry.id   d570a44c058473055f2cc4ee3a39c0cb
#
_cell.length_a   1.000
_cell.length_b   1.000
_cell.length_c   1.000
_cell.angle_alpha   90.00
_cell.angle_beta   90.00
_cell.angle_gamma   90.00
#
_symmetry.space_group_name_H-M   'P 1'
#
loop_
_entity.id
_entity.type
_entity.pdbx_description
1 polymer ?
#
loop_
_entity_poly.entity_id
_entity_poly.type
_entity_poly.pdbx_seq_one_letter_code
_entity_poly.pdbx_strand_id
1 'polypeptide(L)'
;MRNRYLFLGYVFVIIRVFPSCAQPHTSTNNNPLSSSIDSIMAHYIDARLIPGGVVLVKHKGQVIHEKGYGFTQVKNFADQWIENPPVATTTTIYDLASLTKVVGTTSAIMLLHDQGKLSVEDPVYKYLPAFDTPEKRSITLRHLLTHTSGLIEWYPMYYRSDNREDTYRLIESLPLKFPVGAGRHYSDLGFWLLGEIAEKVSGEPLEDFVRKHIFKPLHMDHTGFLPDTSQAIAATSLGNPYEYRMVRDSSLGFIVPGLDPDSWNGWRQYVLTGQVNDGNAWYAGRGVCGAAGIFSRVEDIQLLLDMLMHDGMVDGKPFLKPQTIQTFFTPDRFHNGLGWMMDPTNSFMKGAPAGSFGHTGFTGTSICVVPELDLDIIILINRQNVGLQPNGSYFNPNPIREGIFKAVIKEYGKL
;
A
#
# COMPACT_ATOMS: atom_id res chain seq x y z
N MET A 1 -73.40 38.15 -54.41
CA MET A 1 -72.44 38.76 -53.48
C MET A 1 -71.60 37.58 -52.94
N ARG A 2 -70.38 37.45 -53.39
CA ARG A 2 -69.52 36.32 -53.10
C ARG A 2 -68.38 36.82 -52.20
N ASN A 3 -68.37 36.42 -50.94
CA ASN A 3 -67.24 36.67 -50.06
C ASN A 3 -66.15 35.61 -50.29
N ARG A 4 -64.94 36.08 -50.62
CA ARG A 4 -63.73 35.28 -50.70
C ARG A 4 -62.99 35.52 -49.39
N TYR A 5 -62.78 34.45 -48.63
CA TYR A 5 -61.86 34.46 -47.49
C TYR A 5 -60.46 33.99 -47.97
N LEU A 6 -59.45 34.85 -47.76
CA LEU A 6 -58.04 34.52 -47.91
C LEU A 6 -57.59 33.79 -46.64
N PHE A 7 -57.07 32.57 -46.80
CA PHE A 7 -56.33 31.88 -45.76
C PHE A 7 -54.82 32.21 -45.87
N LEU A 8 -54.28 32.94 -44.89
CA LEU A 8 -52.84 33.10 -44.72
C LEU A 8 -52.31 31.87 -43.95
N GLY A 9 -51.51 31.00 -44.59
CA GLY A 9 -50.79 29.90 -43.94
C GLY A 9 -49.54 30.43 -43.29
N TYR A 10 -49.43 30.29 -41.95
CA TYR A 10 -48.21 30.51 -41.23
C TYR A 10 -47.37 29.22 -41.28
N VAL A 11 -46.21 29.32 -41.92
CA VAL A 11 -45.16 28.21 -41.86
C VAL A 11 -44.35 28.40 -40.59
N PHE A 12 -44.57 27.52 -39.63
CA PHE A 12 -43.68 27.41 -38.45
C PHE A 12 -42.42 26.65 -38.83
N VAL A 13 -41.27 27.34 -38.92
CA VAL A 13 -39.96 26.74 -39.03
C VAL A 13 -39.51 26.32 -37.61
N ILE A 14 -39.59 25.04 -37.30
CA ILE A 14 -39.04 24.49 -36.06
C ILE A 14 -37.52 24.32 -36.25
N ILE A 15 -36.76 25.27 -35.71
CA ILE A 15 -35.29 25.12 -35.58
C ILE A 15 -35.03 24.13 -34.43
N ARG A 16 -34.68 22.89 -34.78
CA ARG A 16 -34.16 21.94 -33.80
C ARG A 16 -32.72 22.36 -33.45
N VAL A 17 -32.55 22.97 -32.28
CA VAL A 17 -31.23 23.13 -31.64
C VAL A 17 -30.83 21.80 -31.08
N PHE A 18 -29.89 21.09 -31.74
CA PHE A 18 -29.24 19.96 -31.17
C PHE A 18 -28.26 20.44 -30.08
N PRO A 19 -28.32 19.90 -28.85
CA PRO A 19 -27.27 20.21 -27.89
C PRO A 19 -25.96 19.65 -28.43
N SER A 20 -24.99 20.53 -28.64
CA SER A 20 -23.60 20.15 -28.92
C SER A 20 -23.12 19.39 -27.72
N CYS A 21 -22.94 18.06 -27.85
CA CYS A 21 -22.15 17.29 -26.92
C CYS A 21 -20.70 17.83 -26.96
N ALA A 22 -20.38 18.67 -26.00
CA ALA A 22 -18.99 19.01 -25.73
C ALA A 22 -18.28 17.70 -25.39
N GLN A 23 -17.46 17.18 -26.31
CA GLN A 23 -16.53 16.14 -26.00
C GLN A 23 -15.58 16.67 -24.90
N PRO A 24 -15.27 15.88 -23.88
CA PRO A 24 -14.25 16.29 -22.92
C PRO A 24 -12.95 16.51 -23.70
N HIS A 25 -12.39 17.69 -23.58
CA HIS A 25 -11.05 18.01 -24.06
C HIS A 25 -10.06 17.07 -23.36
N THR A 26 -9.75 15.93 -23.94
CA THR A 26 -8.53 15.23 -23.67
C THR A 26 -7.41 16.11 -24.23
N SER A 27 -6.79 16.91 -23.36
CA SER A 27 -5.50 17.50 -23.65
C SER A 27 -4.53 16.34 -23.83
N THR A 28 -4.24 15.94 -25.05
CA THR A 28 -3.09 15.12 -25.39
C THR A 28 -1.86 15.98 -25.14
N ASN A 29 -1.49 16.15 -23.85
CA ASN A 29 -0.15 16.55 -23.50
C ASN A 29 0.76 15.40 -23.96
N ASN A 30 1.40 15.56 -25.11
CA ASN A 30 2.48 14.70 -25.59
C ASN A 30 3.71 14.88 -24.66
N ASN A 31 3.55 14.61 -23.36
CA ASN A 31 4.64 14.57 -22.43
C ASN A 31 5.40 13.25 -22.67
N PRO A 32 6.67 13.25 -23.07
CA PRO A 32 7.46 12.05 -23.33
C PRO A 32 7.47 11.08 -22.16
N LEU A 33 7.43 11.58 -20.92
CA LEU A 33 7.30 10.77 -19.72
C LEU A 33 5.98 9.99 -19.71
N SER A 34 4.85 10.67 -19.92
CA SER A 34 3.52 10.01 -19.94
C SER A 34 3.47 8.91 -20.99
N SER A 35 4.00 9.17 -22.20
CA SER A 35 4.08 8.17 -23.27
C SER A 35 4.95 6.96 -22.88
N SER A 36 6.03 7.18 -22.14
CA SER A 36 6.91 6.10 -21.65
C SER A 36 6.20 5.26 -20.60
N ILE A 37 5.50 5.88 -19.63
CA ILE A 37 4.72 5.19 -18.61
C ILE A 37 3.56 4.42 -19.25
N ASP A 38 2.84 5.04 -20.18
CA ASP A 38 1.75 4.41 -20.95
C ASP A 38 2.23 3.13 -21.64
N SER A 39 3.39 3.19 -22.30
CA SER A 39 3.99 2.04 -23.00
C SER A 39 4.39 0.93 -22.04
N ILE A 40 4.96 1.27 -20.87
CA ILE A 40 5.33 0.30 -19.84
C ILE A 40 4.07 -0.41 -19.32
N MET A 41 3.05 0.35 -18.90
CA MET A 41 1.83 -0.23 -18.34
C MET A 41 1.09 -1.08 -19.36
N ALA A 42 0.94 -0.59 -20.60
CA ALA A 42 0.30 -1.33 -21.69
C ALA A 42 1.00 -2.67 -21.95
N HIS A 43 2.34 -2.69 -22.02
CA HIS A 43 3.11 -3.92 -22.24
C HIS A 43 2.76 -5.03 -21.25
N TYR A 44 2.69 -4.73 -19.95
CA TYR A 44 2.40 -5.76 -18.93
C TYR A 44 0.92 -6.13 -18.84
N ILE A 45 0.00 -5.22 -19.17
CA ILE A 45 -1.43 -5.49 -19.26
C ILE A 45 -1.73 -6.37 -20.47
N ASP A 46 -1.20 -6.02 -21.66
CA ASP A 46 -1.39 -6.78 -22.91
C ASP A 46 -0.77 -8.18 -22.81
N ALA A 47 0.37 -8.31 -22.11
CA ALA A 47 0.99 -9.60 -21.79
C ALA A 47 0.21 -10.38 -20.70
N ARG A 48 -0.90 -9.85 -20.17
CA ARG A 48 -1.72 -10.46 -19.11
C ARG A 48 -0.94 -10.82 -17.84
N LEU A 49 0.08 -10.03 -17.51
CA LEU A 49 0.90 -10.20 -16.31
C LEU A 49 0.37 -9.41 -15.12
N ILE A 50 -0.40 -8.34 -15.38
CA ILE A 50 -1.15 -7.57 -14.39
C ILE A 50 -2.54 -7.26 -14.94
N PRO A 51 -3.58 -7.11 -14.10
CA PRO A 51 -4.90 -6.66 -14.54
C PRO A 51 -4.90 -5.20 -14.97
N GLY A 52 -4.25 -4.36 -14.18
CA GLY A 52 -4.22 -2.93 -14.31
C GLY A 52 -3.52 -2.28 -13.14
N GLY A 53 -3.64 -0.97 -13.03
CA GLY A 53 -3.04 -0.19 -11.94
C GLY A 53 -3.25 1.30 -12.11
N VAL A 54 -2.77 2.06 -11.14
CA VAL A 54 -2.72 3.53 -11.18
C VAL A 54 -1.30 3.98 -10.94
N VAL A 55 -0.84 4.94 -11.71
CA VAL A 55 0.47 5.58 -11.55
C VAL A 55 0.28 7.07 -11.34
N LEU A 56 0.88 7.60 -10.26
CA LEU A 56 0.98 9.02 -9.98
C LEU A 56 2.46 9.39 -9.89
N VAL A 57 2.86 10.46 -10.59
CA VAL A 57 4.19 11.08 -10.47
C VAL A 57 4.00 12.56 -10.17
N LYS A 58 4.60 13.02 -9.08
CA LYS A 58 4.62 14.43 -8.68
C LYS A 58 6.05 14.94 -8.66
N HIS A 59 6.29 16.11 -9.21
CA HIS A 59 7.61 16.76 -9.25
C HIS A 59 7.49 18.24 -8.98
N LYS A 60 8.25 18.75 -8.01
CA LYS A 60 8.25 20.15 -7.58
C LYS A 60 6.85 20.69 -7.31
N GLY A 61 6.10 19.93 -6.51
CA GLY A 61 4.75 20.27 -6.09
C GLY A 61 3.67 20.08 -7.17
N GLN A 62 4.01 19.67 -8.42
CA GLN A 62 3.06 19.50 -9.53
C GLN A 62 2.88 18.03 -9.88
N VAL A 63 1.63 17.58 -10.00
CA VAL A 63 1.31 16.27 -10.58
C VAL A 63 1.59 16.33 -12.09
N ILE A 64 2.64 15.61 -12.52
CA ILE A 64 3.09 15.58 -13.92
C ILE A 64 2.60 14.35 -14.67
N HIS A 65 2.11 13.35 -13.93
CA HIS A 65 1.43 12.17 -14.47
C HIS A 65 0.49 11.59 -13.43
N GLU A 66 -0.76 11.34 -13.82
CA GLU A 66 -1.74 10.61 -13.01
C GLU A 66 -2.71 9.91 -13.95
N LYS A 67 -2.72 8.56 -13.92
CA LYS A 67 -3.55 7.79 -14.84
C LYS A 67 -3.85 6.38 -14.31
N GLY A 68 -5.11 5.95 -14.52
CA GLY A 68 -5.53 4.57 -14.38
C GLY A 68 -5.30 3.79 -15.68
N TYR A 69 -4.91 2.51 -15.55
CA TYR A 69 -4.58 1.60 -16.64
C TYR A 69 -5.28 0.27 -16.47
N GLY A 70 -5.81 -0.30 -17.55
CA GLY A 70 -6.41 -1.62 -17.54
C GLY A 70 -7.63 -1.71 -16.63
N PHE A 71 -7.68 -2.73 -15.79
CA PHE A 71 -8.90 -3.14 -15.10
C PHE A 71 -8.68 -3.40 -13.62
N THR A 72 -9.77 -3.26 -12.83
CA THR A 72 -9.75 -3.55 -11.39
C THR A 72 -9.89 -5.03 -11.09
N GLN A 73 -10.46 -5.81 -12.03
CA GLN A 73 -10.61 -7.26 -11.94
C GLN A 73 -10.66 -7.84 -13.35
N VAL A 74 -9.87 -8.89 -13.64
CA VAL A 74 -9.84 -9.55 -14.96
C VAL A 74 -10.22 -11.02 -14.92
N LYS A 75 -10.20 -11.67 -13.73
CA LYS A 75 -10.58 -13.07 -13.55
C LYS A 75 -11.63 -13.24 -12.46
N ASN A 76 -12.50 -14.24 -12.65
CA ASN A 76 -13.39 -14.75 -11.61
C ASN A 76 -12.68 -15.82 -10.77
N PHE A 77 -13.35 -16.32 -9.72
CA PHE A 77 -12.76 -17.33 -8.84
C PHE A 77 -12.48 -18.69 -9.51
N ALA A 78 -13.19 -19.01 -10.60
CA ALA A 78 -12.91 -20.19 -11.39
C ALA A 78 -11.70 -20.05 -12.33
N ASP A 79 -10.88 -19.02 -12.15
CA ASP A 79 -9.71 -18.67 -12.96
C ASP A 79 -10.02 -18.35 -14.43
N GLN A 80 -11.27 -17.94 -14.72
CA GLN A 80 -11.73 -17.59 -16.06
C GLN A 80 -11.65 -16.06 -16.26
N TRP A 81 -11.25 -15.66 -17.47
CA TRP A 81 -11.22 -14.25 -17.86
C TRP A 81 -12.64 -13.68 -17.96
N ILE A 82 -12.83 -12.48 -17.42
CA ILE A 82 -14.09 -11.73 -17.47
C ILE A 82 -14.20 -11.06 -18.85
N GLU A 83 -15.36 -11.21 -19.50
CA GLU A 83 -15.59 -10.67 -20.85
C GLU A 83 -15.57 -9.14 -20.88
N ASN A 84 -16.23 -8.49 -19.89
CA ASN A 84 -16.30 -7.04 -19.75
C ASN A 84 -15.75 -6.62 -18.35
N PRO A 85 -14.43 -6.63 -18.18
CA PRO A 85 -13.83 -6.32 -16.89
C PRO A 85 -14.01 -4.83 -16.53
N PRO A 86 -14.22 -4.51 -15.23
CA PRO A 86 -14.37 -3.12 -14.80
C PRO A 86 -13.03 -2.36 -14.91
N VAL A 87 -13.10 -1.14 -15.46
CA VAL A 87 -11.93 -0.29 -15.76
C VAL A 87 -11.32 0.29 -14.46
N ALA A 88 -10.00 0.32 -14.38
CA ALA A 88 -9.28 1.03 -13.33
C ALA A 88 -9.21 2.53 -13.66
N THR A 89 -9.49 3.36 -12.66
CA THR A 89 -9.45 4.83 -12.74
C THR A 89 -8.50 5.37 -11.67
N THR A 90 -8.16 6.65 -11.71
CA THR A 90 -7.31 7.30 -10.68
C THR A 90 -7.95 7.21 -9.29
N THR A 91 -9.27 7.13 -9.20
CA THR A 91 -10.01 7.01 -7.93
C THR A 91 -10.14 5.57 -7.42
N THR A 92 -9.59 4.58 -8.13
CA THR A 92 -9.62 3.17 -7.70
C THR A 92 -8.81 2.97 -6.43
N ILE A 93 -9.41 2.28 -5.47
CA ILE A 93 -8.81 1.95 -4.17
C ILE A 93 -8.12 0.59 -4.26
N TYR A 94 -6.95 0.45 -3.64
CA TYR A 94 -6.13 -0.76 -3.65
C TYR A 94 -5.81 -1.24 -2.25
N ASP A 95 -5.74 -2.56 -2.05
CA ASP A 95 -5.09 -3.17 -0.89
C ASP A 95 -3.60 -2.83 -0.91
N LEU A 96 -3.17 -2.04 0.04
CA LEU A 96 -1.80 -1.56 0.15
C LEU A 96 -0.81 -2.64 0.58
N ALA A 97 -1.29 -3.76 1.12
CA ALA A 97 -0.46 -4.81 1.71
C ALA A 97 0.58 -4.21 2.67
N SER A 98 1.87 -4.50 2.49
CA SER A 98 2.92 -3.99 3.37
C SER A 98 3.16 -2.47 3.34
N LEU A 99 2.57 -1.72 2.41
CA LEU A 99 2.56 -0.25 2.54
C LEU A 99 1.77 0.20 3.79
N THR A 100 0.90 -0.66 4.35
CA THR A 100 0.28 -0.45 5.68
C THR A 100 1.31 -0.12 6.74
N LYS A 101 2.49 -0.75 6.68
CA LYS A 101 3.58 -0.53 7.63
C LYS A 101 4.02 0.93 7.68
N VAL A 102 4.09 1.58 6.51
CA VAL A 102 4.58 2.97 6.42
C VAL A 102 3.45 3.98 6.44
N VAL A 103 2.33 3.72 5.75
CA VAL A 103 1.18 4.62 5.69
C VAL A 103 0.44 4.69 7.04
N GLY A 104 0.31 3.56 7.72
CA GLY A 104 -0.43 3.47 8.99
C GLY A 104 0.48 3.39 10.21
N THR A 105 1.14 2.23 10.39
CA THR A 105 1.80 1.90 11.66
C THR A 105 3.01 2.79 11.95
N THR A 106 3.90 2.99 10.98
CA THR A 106 5.04 3.92 11.16
C THR A 106 4.54 5.34 11.42
N SER A 107 3.52 5.81 10.69
CA SER A 107 2.93 7.14 10.92
C SER A 107 2.33 7.25 12.32
N ALA A 108 1.71 6.18 12.86
CA ALA A 108 1.22 6.15 14.25
C ALA A 108 2.37 6.25 15.25
N ILE A 109 3.43 5.48 15.07
CA ILE A 109 4.62 5.53 15.94
C ILE A 109 5.33 6.89 15.82
N MET A 110 5.43 7.48 14.62
CA MET A 110 5.96 8.85 14.42
C MET A 110 5.17 9.87 15.23
N LEU A 111 3.86 9.85 15.15
CA LEU A 111 3.00 10.80 15.86
C LEU A 111 3.11 10.64 17.38
N LEU A 112 3.10 9.40 17.89
CA LEU A 112 3.26 9.13 19.31
C LEU A 112 4.65 9.53 19.83
N HIS A 113 5.69 9.34 19.01
CA HIS A 113 7.05 9.80 19.29
C HIS A 113 7.12 11.33 19.32
N ASP A 114 6.54 12.00 18.34
CA ASP A 114 6.45 13.47 18.26
C ASP A 114 5.78 14.10 19.47
N GLN A 115 4.74 13.43 19.98
CA GLN A 115 4.01 13.82 21.19
C GLN A 115 4.77 13.49 22.48
N GLY A 116 5.93 12.83 22.42
CA GLY A 116 6.71 12.39 23.58
C GLY A 116 6.06 11.26 24.40
N LYS A 117 5.06 10.57 23.85
CA LYS A 117 4.37 9.45 24.50
C LYS A 117 5.19 8.16 24.49
N LEU A 118 6.09 8.02 23.53
CA LEU A 118 7.06 6.93 23.42
C LEU A 118 8.37 7.45 22.83
N SER A 119 9.44 6.68 22.96
CA SER A 119 10.69 6.88 22.24
C SER A 119 10.99 5.67 21.37
N VAL A 120 11.53 5.88 20.16
CA VAL A 120 11.98 4.78 19.31
C VAL A 120 13.11 3.96 19.93
N GLU A 121 13.80 4.53 20.92
CA GLU A 121 14.86 3.87 21.73
C GLU A 121 14.29 3.12 22.94
N ASP A 122 13.00 3.26 23.25
CA ASP A 122 12.39 2.52 24.35
C ASP A 122 12.48 1.02 24.10
N PRO A 123 12.80 0.23 25.12
CA PRO A 123 12.75 -1.23 25.01
C PRO A 123 11.30 -1.70 24.91
N VAL A 124 11.07 -2.71 24.09
CA VAL A 124 9.73 -3.25 23.83
C VAL A 124 9.05 -3.72 25.11
N TYR A 125 9.80 -4.30 26.06
CA TYR A 125 9.24 -4.78 27.33
C TYR A 125 8.59 -3.69 28.19
N LYS A 126 8.92 -2.41 27.96
CA LYS A 126 8.25 -1.27 28.62
C LYS A 126 6.73 -1.25 28.30
N TYR A 127 6.34 -1.72 27.14
CA TYR A 127 4.96 -1.75 26.65
C TYR A 127 4.38 -3.15 26.66
N LEU A 128 5.21 -4.15 26.40
CA LEU A 128 4.89 -5.58 26.29
C LEU A 128 5.74 -6.36 27.28
N PRO A 129 5.25 -6.57 28.53
CA PRO A 129 6.04 -7.20 29.60
C PRO A 129 6.55 -8.61 29.27
N ALA A 130 5.89 -9.35 28.36
CA ALA A 130 6.36 -10.65 27.90
C ALA A 130 7.73 -10.61 27.20
N PHE A 131 8.20 -9.43 26.80
CA PHE A 131 9.54 -9.21 26.25
C PHE A 131 10.63 -9.00 27.32
N ASP A 132 10.28 -8.98 28.62
CA ASP A 132 11.25 -8.88 29.71
C ASP A 132 11.92 -10.24 30.01
N THR A 133 12.55 -10.81 29.01
CA THR A 133 13.34 -12.05 29.10
C THR A 133 14.79 -11.77 28.69
N PRO A 134 15.76 -12.61 29.10
CA PRO A 134 17.16 -12.43 28.73
C PRO A 134 17.38 -12.30 27.22
N GLU A 135 16.62 -13.02 26.39
CA GLU A 135 16.75 -13.06 24.94
C GLU A 135 16.12 -11.84 24.25
N LYS A 136 15.02 -11.30 24.81
CA LYS A 136 14.20 -10.25 24.16
C LYS A 136 14.36 -8.86 24.76
N ARG A 137 14.91 -8.76 25.98
CA ARG A 137 15.00 -7.51 26.75
C ARG A 137 15.72 -6.38 26.00
N SER A 138 16.67 -6.69 25.12
CA SER A 138 17.43 -5.70 24.35
C SER A 138 16.70 -5.19 23.12
N ILE A 139 15.52 -5.74 22.78
CA ILE A 139 14.74 -5.29 21.62
C ILE A 139 14.12 -3.93 21.93
N THR A 140 14.36 -2.95 21.07
CA THR A 140 13.74 -1.61 21.11
C THR A 140 12.72 -1.44 20.00
N LEU A 141 11.92 -0.37 20.05
CA LEU A 141 11.01 -0.02 18.96
C LEU A 141 11.78 0.21 17.65
N ARG A 142 13.00 0.76 17.71
CA ARG A 142 13.90 0.89 16.56
C ARG A 142 14.17 -0.47 15.90
N HIS A 143 14.46 -1.49 16.67
CA HIS A 143 14.71 -2.83 16.13
C HIS A 143 13.49 -3.42 15.42
N LEU A 144 12.27 -3.15 15.90
CA LEU A 144 11.03 -3.54 15.21
C LEU A 144 10.85 -2.78 13.90
N LEU A 145 11.01 -1.44 13.92
CA LEU A 145 10.87 -0.56 12.76
C LEU A 145 11.88 -0.85 11.65
N THR A 146 13.09 -1.29 12.00
CA THR A 146 14.17 -1.57 11.03
C THR A 146 14.28 -3.05 10.66
N HIS A 147 13.39 -3.91 11.17
CA HIS A 147 13.44 -5.37 10.95
C HIS A 147 14.74 -6.04 11.46
N THR A 148 15.29 -5.53 12.55
CA THR A 148 16.52 -6.05 13.16
C THR A 148 16.28 -6.66 14.55
N SER A 149 15.02 -6.92 14.90
CA SER A 149 14.62 -7.45 16.22
C SER A 149 14.98 -8.93 16.44
N GLY A 150 15.32 -9.67 15.38
CA GLY A 150 15.56 -11.11 15.47
C GLY A 150 14.29 -11.98 15.42
N LEU A 151 13.10 -11.36 15.35
CA LEU A 151 11.85 -12.10 15.18
C LEU A 151 11.83 -12.86 13.84
N ILE A 152 11.11 -13.98 13.81
CA ILE A 152 10.84 -14.72 12.57
C ILE A 152 10.10 -13.81 11.56
N GLU A 153 10.34 -14.04 10.28
CA GLU A 153 9.82 -13.19 9.21
C GLU A 153 8.31 -13.29 9.09
N TRP A 154 7.77 -14.50 9.16
CA TRP A 154 6.36 -14.81 9.01
C TRP A 154 5.99 -16.06 9.80
N TYR A 155 4.74 -16.15 10.29
CA TYR A 155 4.16 -17.29 10.96
C TYR A 155 2.66 -17.35 10.64
N PRO A 156 2.06 -18.51 10.33
CA PRO A 156 0.63 -18.62 10.04
C PRO A 156 -0.18 -18.58 11.34
N MET A 157 -0.38 -17.39 11.90
CA MET A 157 -0.98 -17.19 13.23
C MET A 157 -2.41 -17.71 13.31
N TYR A 158 -3.14 -17.68 12.20
CA TYR A 158 -4.52 -18.16 12.09
C TYR A 158 -4.70 -19.68 12.32
N TYR A 159 -3.64 -20.46 12.37
CA TYR A 159 -3.69 -21.84 12.83
C TYR A 159 -3.88 -21.95 14.35
N ARG A 160 -3.63 -20.88 15.10
CA ARG A 160 -3.61 -20.89 16.57
C ARG A 160 -4.41 -19.76 17.21
N SER A 161 -4.86 -18.79 16.41
CA SER A 161 -5.56 -17.62 16.91
C SER A 161 -6.56 -17.12 15.86
N ASP A 162 -7.71 -16.63 16.30
CA ASP A 162 -8.77 -16.04 15.47
C ASP A 162 -9.14 -14.62 15.88
N ASN A 163 -8.33 -14.02 16.76
CA ASN A 163 -8.51 -12.65 17.23
C ASN A 163 -7.16 -11.97 17.55
N ARG A 164 -7.17 -10.63 17.59
CA ARG A 164 -5.94 -9.83 17.76
C ARG A 164 -5.24 -10.09 19.10
N GLU A 165 -5.98 -10.19 20.20
CA GLU A 165 -5.40 -10.34 21.54
C GLU A 165 -4.64 -11.66 21.70
N ASP A 166 -5.23 -12.77 21.25
CA ASP A 166 -4.54 -14.08 21.25
C ASP A 166 -3.37 -14.10 20.26
N THR A 167 -3.50 -13.39 19.14
CA THR A 167 -2.43 -13.24 18.15
C THR A 167 -1.25 -12.49 18.74
N TYR A 168 -1.46 -11.41 19.47
CA TYR A 168 -0.39 -10.70 20.16
C TYR A 168 0.31 -11.61 21.17
N ARG A 169 -0.45 -12.32 22.02
CA ARG A 169 0.10 -13.30 22.97
C ARG A 169 0.92 -14.40 22.29
N LEU A 170 0.44 -14.89 21.14
CA LEU A 170 1.16 -15.86 20.34
C LEU A 170 2.51 -15.30 19.86
N ILE A 171 2.52 -14.11 19.25
CA ILE A 171 3.75 -13.45 18.76
C ILE A 171 4.73 -13.23 19.92
N GLU A 172 4.24 -12.74 21.06
CA GLU A 172 5.05 -12.55 22.27
C GLU A 172 5.73 -13.84 22.76
N SER A 173 5.06 -14.99 22.58
CA SER A 173 5.58 -16.31 23.00
C SER A 173 6.60 -16.92 22.05
N LEU A 174 6.64 -16.48 20.77
CA LEU A 174 7.56 -17.07 19.78
C LEU A 174 9.03 -16.78 20.13
N PRO A 175 9.94 -17.77 19.93
CA PRO A 175 11.37 -17.55 20.12
C PRO A 175 11.93 -16.63 19.04
N LEU A 176 13.07 -16.00 19.34
CA LEU A 176 13.83 -15.31 18.31
C LEU A 176 14.50 -16.33 17.37
N LYS A 177 14.52 -16.01 16.07
CA LYS A 177 15.20 -16.82 15.04
C LYS A 177 16.62 -16.33 14.80
N PHE A 178 16.88 -15.05 15.06
CA PHE A 178 18.16 -14.39 14.80
C PHE A 178 18.60 -13.57 16.03
N PRO A 179 19.91 -13.30 16.19
CA PRO A 179 20.37 -12.38 17.23
C PRO A 179 19.87 -10.94 16.98
N VAL A 180 19.49 -10.26 18.06
CA VAL A 180 19.01 -8.87 18.01
C VAL A 180 20.10 -7.96 17.42
N GLY A 181 19.74 -7.15 16.46
CA GLY A 181 20.61 -6.16 15.81
C GLY A 181 21.67 -6.76 14.87
N ALA A 182 21.79 -8.09 14.72
CA ALA A 182 22.85 -8.70 13.92
C ALA A 182 22.65 -8.55 12.40
N GLY A 183 21.40 -8.53 11.95
CA GLY A 183 21.04 -8.45 10.53
C GLY A 183 19.62 -7.90 10.34
N ARG A 184 19.31 -7.54 9.10
CA ARG A 184 17.96 -7.18 8.69
C ARG A 184 17.21 -8.43 8.22
N HIS A 185 16.17 -8.80 8.93
CA HIS A 185 15.26 -9.90 8.61
C HIS A 185 13.85 -9.37 8.57
N TYR A 186 13.33 -9.12 7.36
CA TYR A 186 12.02 -8.51 7.17
C TYR A 186 10.93 -9.30 7.89
N SER A 187 10.36 -8.73 8.94
CA SER A 187 9.40 -9.42 9.82
C SER A 187 8.06 -8.67 9.88
N ASP A 188 6.99 -9.36 9.48
CA ASP A 188 5.63 -8.87 9.67
C ASP A 188 5.25 -8.84 11.15
N LEU A 189 5.78 -9.78 11.94
CA LEU A 189 5.49 -9.89 13.37
C LEU A 189 5.94 -8.64 14.15
N GLY A 190 7.08 -8.05 13.75
CA GLY A 190 7.53 -6.78 14.34
C GLY A 190 6.53 -5.64 14.18
N PHE A 191 5.85 -5.59 13.04
CA PHE A 191 4.83 -4.58 12.77
C PHE A 191 3.48 -4.89 13.43
N TRP A 192 3.15 -6.15 13.65
CA TRP A 192 2.04 -6.52 14.54
C TRP A 192 2.25 -5.93 15.93
N LEU A 193 3.43 -6.14 16.53
CA LEU A 193 3.77 -5.61 17.86
C LEU A 193 3.81 -4.07 17.89
N LEU A 194 4.27 -3.40 16.82
CA LEU A 194 4.21 -1.94 16.74
C LEU A 194 2.77 -1.44 16.72
N GLY A 195 1.87 -2.15 16.04
CA GLY A 195 0.42 -1.88 16.09
C GLY A 195 -0.13 -2.00 17.52
N GLU A 196 0.18 -3.10 18.21
CA GLU A 196 -0.22 -3.31 19.61
C GLU A 196 0.34 -2.22 20.54
N ILE A 197 1.60 -1.85 20.37
CA ILE A 197 2.21 -0.78 21.16
C ILE A 197 1.51 0.56 20.92
N ALA A 198 1.15 0.86 19.66
CA ALA A 198 0.39 2.06 19.34
C ALA A 198 -0.99 2.05 20.04
N GLU A 199 -1.70 0.93 20.06
CA GLU A 199 -2.97 0.76 20.79
C GLU A 199 -2.79 0.97 22.29
N LYS A 200 -1.79 0.34 22.91
CA LYS A 200 -1.53 0.46 24.35
C LYS A 200 -1.13 1.86 24.77
N VAL A 201 -0.33 2.56 23.97
CA VAL A 201 0.14 3.92 24.28
C VAL A 201 -0.95 4.97 24.03
N SER A 202 -1.77 4.79 23.01
CA SER A 202 -2.85 5.71 22.68
C SER A 202 -4.12 5.47 23.49
N GLY A 203 -4.39 4.21 23.90
CA GLY A 203 -5.65 3.78 24.46
C GLY A 203 -6.78 3.63 23.43
N GLU A 204 -6.47 3.69 22.13
CA GLU A 204 -7.43 3.58 21.03
C GLU A 204 -7.06 2.37 20.13
N PRO A 205 -8.03 1.63 19.53
CA PRO A 205 -7.74 0.64 18.50
C PRO A 205 -6.93 1.24 17.36
N LEU A 206 -6.03 0.46 16.74
CA LEU A 206 -5.12 0.96 15.70
C LEU A 206 -5.87 1.63 14.54
N GLU A 207 -6.94 1.01 14.06
CA GLU A 207 -7.78 1.51 12.97
C GLU A 207 -8.44 2.85 13.29
N ASP A 208 -8.88 3.05 14.52
CA ASP A 208 -9.47 4.30 14.97
C ASP A 208 -8.40 5.37 15.18
N PHE A 209 -7.27 4.99 15.77
CA PHE A 209 -6.15 5.91 16.01
C PHE A 209 -5.64 6.49 14.70
N VAL A 210 -5.30 5.66 13.70
CA VAL A 210 -4.77 6.17 12.41
C VAL A 210 -5.81 6.98 11.65
N ARG A 211 -7.07 6.54 11.63
CA ARG A 211 -8.17 7.27 10.99
C ARG A 211 -8.36 8.66 11.60
N LYS A 212 -8.44 8.75 12.94
CA LYS A 212 -8.75 9.99 13.68
C LYS A 212 -7.59 10.96 13.72
N HIS A 213 -6.37 10.46 13.94
CA HIS A 213 -5.22 11.28 14.26
C HIS A 213 -4.24 11.45 13.09
N ILE A 214 -4.39 10.68 12.00
CA ILE A 214 -3.50 10.76 10.83
C ILE A 214 -4.32 11.01 9.56
N PHE A 215 -5.18 10.08 9.15
CA PHE A 215 -5.83 10.16 7.84
C PHE A 215 -6.79 11.34 7.74
N LYS A 216 -7.65 11.55 8.73
CA LYS A 216 -8.59 12.67 8.74
C LYS A 216 -7.89 14.03 8.77
N PRO A 217 -6.88 14.29 9.63
CA PRO A 217 -6.13 15.56 9.60
C PRO A 217 -5.36 15.79 8.28
N LEU A 218 -4.95 14.73 7.59
CA LEU A 218 -4.27 14.79 6.30
C LEU A 218 -5.25 14.80 5.10
N HIS A 219 -6.57 14.81 5.33
CA HIS A 219 -7.62 14.72 4.29
C HIS A 219 -7.56 13.42 3.44
N MET A 220 -7.02 12.34 4.00
CA MET A 220 -6.94 11.02 3.36
C MET A 220 -8.28 10.27 3.54
N ASP A 221 -9.35 10.78 2.95
CA ASP A 221 -10.73 10.35 3.23
C ASP A 221 -11.09 8.96 2.65
N HIS A 222 -10.25 8.42 1.76
CA HIS A 222 -10.41 7.10 1.15
C HIS A 222 -9.34 6.10 1.61
N THR A 223 -8.68 6.42 2.73
CA THR A 223 -7.63 5.58 3.33
C THR A 223 -8.09 5.00 4.66
N GLY A 224 -7.92 3.69 4.83
CA GLY A 224 -8.27 3.04 6.10
C GLY A 224 -8.28 1.52 6.03
N PHE A 225 -8.46 0.93 7.19
CA PHE A 225 -8.79 -0.49 7.30
C PHE A 225 -10.28 -0.70 6.97
N LEU A 226 -10.64 -1.92 6.53
CA LEU A 226 -12.02 -2.33 6.27
C LEU A 226 -12.77 -1.30 5.39
N PRO A 227 -12.36 -1.10 4.15
CA PRO A 227 -12.87 -0.04 3.28
C PRO A 227 -14.36 -0.22 2.99
N ASP A 228 -15.05 0.89 2.71
CA ASP A 228 -16.43 0.86 2.22
C ASP A 228 -16.49 0.21 0.84
N THR A 229 -17.11 -0.96 0.76
CA THR A 229 -17.23 -1.77 -0.47
C THR A 229 -18.17 -1.17 -1.52
N SER A 230 -18.85 -0.06 -1.24
CA SER A 230 -19.59 0.70 -2.25
C SER A 230 -18.68 1.49 -3.20
N GLN A 231 -17.42 1.68 -2.84
CA GLN A 231 -16.42 2.36 -3.65
C GLN A 231 -15.79 1.43 -4.71
N ALA A 232 -15.12 2.02 -5.70
CA ALA A 232 -14.39 1.26 -6.72
C ALA A 232 -13.09 0.69 -6.13
N ILE A 233 -13.10 -0.58 -5.72
CA ILE A 233 -11.95 -1.26 -5.14
C ILE A 233 -11.42 -2.30 -6.12
N ALA A 234 -10.10 -2.32 -6.33
CA ALA A 234 -9.45 -3.33 -7.13
C ALA A 234 -9.48 -4.69 -6.42
N ALA A 235 -9.88 -5.74 -7.15
CA ALA A 235 -9.80 -7.11 -6.67
C ALA A 235 -8.32 -7.51 -6.50
N THR A 236 -8.01 -8.24 -5.43
CA THR A 236 -6.67 -8.77 -5.19
C THR A 236 -6.56 -10.20 -5.75
N SER A 237 -6.56 -11.21 -4.91
CA SER A 237 -6.31 -12.59 -5.32
C SER A 237 -7.59 -13.41 -5.46
N LEU A 238 -7.44 -14.61 -6.04
CA LEU A 238 -8.47 -15.65 -6.14
C LEU A 238 -8.35 -16.53 -4.88
N GLY A 239 -8.87 -16.07 -3.76
CA GLY A 239 -8.61 -16.68 -2.44
C GLY A 239 -7.18 -16.42 -1.94
N ASN A 240 -6.58 -17.40 -1.25
CA ASN A 240 -5.21 -17.32 -0.72
C ASN A 240 -4.26 -18.40 -1.29
N PRO A 241 -4.14 -18.58 -2.62
CA PRO A 241 -3.42 -19.72 -3.18
C PRO A 241 -1.91 -19.71 -2.88
N TYR A 242 -1.28 -18.54 -2.76
CA TYR A 242 0.14 -18.43 -2.43
C TYR A 242 0.39 -18.78 -0.95
N GLU A 243 -0.41 -18.26 -0.05
CA GLU A 243 -0.32 -18.53 1.39
C GLU A 243 -0.62 -20.00 1.71
N TYR A 244 -1.60 -20.61 1.01
CA TYR A 244 -1.85 -22.05 1.04
C TYR A 244 -0.59 -22.86 0.71
N ARG A 245 0.23 -22.39 -0.24
CA ARG A 245 1.51 -23.00 -0.57
C ARG A 245 2.57 -22.72 0.50
N MET A 246 2.62 -21.53 1.09
CA MET A 246 3.62 -21.17 2.10
C MET A 246 3.64 -22.17 3.27
N VAL A 247 2.49 -22.69 3.67
CA VAL A 247 2.39 -23.67 4.78
C VAL A 247 2.67 -25.12 4.35
N ARG A 248 2.81 -25.42 3.05
CA ARG A 248 2.97 -26.78 2.51
C ARG A 248 4.24 -26.99 1.70
N ASP A 249 4.76 -25.96 1.07
CA ASP A 249 5.90 -26.03 0.15
C ASP A 249 7.16 -25.53 0.85
N SER A 250 8.02 -26.48 1.24
CA SER A 250 9.27 -26.18 1.95
C SER A 250 10.25 -25.32 1.13
N SER A 251 10.13 -25.33 -0.20
CA SER A 251 10.98 -24.51 -1.07
C SER A 251 10.75 -23.01 -0.89
N LEU A 252 9.59 -22.60 -0.33
CA LEU A 252 9.26 -21.21 -0.03
C LEU A 252 9.85 -20.72 1.30
N GLY A 253 10.36 -21.61 2.15
CA GLY A 253 11.07 -21.25 3.38
C GLY A 253 10.17 -20.82 4.56
N PHE A 254 8.86 -21.08 4.50
CA PHE A 254 7.89 -20.67 5.53
C PHE A 254 7.33 -21.83 6.37
N ILE A 255 7.83 -23.04 6.18
CA ILE A 255 7.36 -24.21 6.95
C ILE A 255 7.64 -24.02 8.44
N VAL A 256 6.61 -24.20 9.25
CA VAL A 256 6.69 -24.18 10.70
C VAL A 256 6.83 -25.63 11.21
N PRO A 257 7.94 -25.98 11.88
CA PRO A 257 8.10 -27.34 12.41
C PRO A 257 6.98 -27.73 13.36
N GLY A 258 6.40 -28.93 13.15
CA GLY A 258 5.31 -29.47 13.97
C GLY A 258 3.93 -28.85 13.71
N LEU A 259 3.78 -27.97 12.74
CA LEU A 259 2.48 -27.51 12.26
C LEU A 259 1.93 -28.49 11.22
N ASP A 260 0.76 -29.07 11.50
CA ASP A 260 0.02 -29.83 10.48
C ASP A 260 -0.75 -28.85 9.58
N PRO A 261 -0.40 -28.74 8.28
CA PRO A 261 -1.05 -27.80 7.38
C PRO A 261 -2.52 -28.14 7.09
N ASP A 262 -3.00 -29.32 7.43
CA ASP A 262 -4.40 -29.75 7.27
C ASP A 262 -5.24 -29.56 8.53
N SER A 263 -4.61 -29.16 9.65
CA SER A 263 -5.32 -28.85 10.92
C SER A 263 -6.21 -27.62 10.86
N TRP A 264 -6.07 -26.80 9.79
CA TRP A 264 -6.89 -25.61 9.55
C TRP A 264 -7.24 -25.51 8.04
N ASN A 265 -8.48 -25.18 7.72
CA ASN A 265 -8.99 -25.14 6.34
C ASN A 265 -9.91 -23.94 6.04
N GLY A 266 -9.81 -22.86 6.82
CA GLY A 266 -10.65 -21.66 6.67
C GLY A 266 -10.32 -20.82 5.42
N TRP A 267 -9.66 -21.40 4.39
CA TRP A 267 -9.24 -20.68 3.19
C TRP A 267 -10.41 -20.05 2.43
N ARG A 268 -10.26 -18.77 2.07
CA ARG A 268 -11.23 -18.04 1.24
C ARG A 268 -11.31 -18.65 -0.15
N GLN A 269 -12.53 -18.90 -0.63
CA GLN A 269 -12.83 -19.54 -1.91
C GLN A 269 -13.67 -18.63 -2.80
N TYR A 270 -13.23 -17.37 -2.91
CA TYR A 270 -13.85 -16.33 -3.73
C TYR A 270 -12.81 -15.27 -4.10
N VAL A 271 -13.16 -14.37 -5.04
CA VAL A 271 -12.29 -13.23 -5.40
C VAL A 271 -12.28 -12.23 -4.26
N LEU A 272 -11.11 -11.86 -3.78
CA LEU A 272 -10.97 -10.90 -2.68
C LEU A 272 -11.12 -9.47 -3.21
N THR A 273 -12.13 -8.76 -2.75
CA THR A 273 -12.38 -7.35 -3.07
C THR A 273 -12.80 -6.62 -1.80
N GLY A 274 -12.11 -5.54 -1.43
CA GLY A 274 -12.36 -4.82 -0.18
C GLY A 274 -12.01 -5.60 1.10
N GLN A 275 -11.36 -6.73 0.94
CA GLN A 275 -10.85 -7.56 2.03
C GLN A 275 -9.34 -7.70 1.90
N VAL A 276 -8.62 -7.48 3.00
CA VAL A 276 -7.16 -7.60 3.01
C VAL A 276 -6.70 -8.95 2.47
N ASN A 277 -5.72 -8.94 1.56
CA ASN A 277 -5.17 -10.17 0.98
C ASN A 277 -4.42 -11.01 2.02
N ASP A 278 -3.66 -10.39 2.90
CA ASP A 278 -2.87 -11.04 3.95
C ASP A 278 -3.77 -11.91 4.86
N GLY A 279 -3.45 -13.22 4.96
CA GLY A 279 -4.25 -14.17 5.73
C GLY A 279 -4.17 -13.93 7.23
N ASN A 280 -3.00 -13.55 7.74
CA ASN A 280 -2.87 -13.23 9.17
C ASN A 280 -3.72 -12.00 9.51
N ALA A 281 -3.63 -10.94 8.71
CA ALA A 281 -4.46 -9.75 8.91
C ALA A 281 -5.95 -10.08 8.83
N TRP A 282 -6.36 -10.96 7.90
CA TRP A 282 -7.77 -11.32 7.73
C TRP A 282 -8.28 -12.26 8.82
N TYR A 283 -7.64 -13.43 8.96
CA TYR A 283 -8.18 -14.50 9.82
C TYR A 283 -7.89 -14.25 11.31
N ALA A 284 -6.68 -13.80 11.63
CA ALA A 284 -6.25 -13.54 13.00
C ALA A 284 -6.50 -12.09 13.42
N GLY A 285 -6.32 -11.13 12.51
CA GLY A 285 -6.50 -9.69 12.76
C GLY A 285 -7.91 -9.16 12.51
N ARG A 286 -8.81 -9.96 11.94
CA ARG A 286 -10.16 -9.52 11.53
C ARG A 286 -10.14 -8.31 10.61
N GLY A 287 -9.17 -8.28 9.69
CA GLY A 287 -8.96 -7.22 8.71
C GLY A 287 -8.01 -6.10 9.16
N VAL A 288 -7.52 -6.12 10.40
CA VAL A 288 -6.68 -5.06 10.96
C VAL A 288 -5.42 -5.62 11.60
N CYS A 289 -4.26 -5.18 11.13
CA CYS A 289 -2.99 -5.37 11.84
C CYS A 289 -1.95 -4.31 11.43
N GLY A 290 -0.92 -4.16 12.22
CA GLY A 290 0.15 -3.19 11.91
C GLY A 290 0.99 -3.53 10.67
N ALA A 291 0.89 -4.75 10.12
CA ALA A 291 1.70 -5.20 8.99
C ALA A 291 0.99 -5.07 7.63
N ALA A 292 -0.35 -5.17 7.60
CA ALA A 292 -1.19 -5.16 6.40
C ALA A 292 -2.64 -4.79 6.74
N GLY A 293 -3.46 -4.44 5.75
CA GLY A 293 -4.90 -4.23 5.89
C GLY A 293 -5.40 -2.85 5.53
N ILE A 294 -4.53 -1.86 5.31
CA ILE A 294 -4.94 -0.55 4.83
C ILE A 294 -5.20 -0.62 3.32
N PHE A 295 -6.30 0.01 2.93
CA PHE A 295 -6.67 0.33 1.57
C PHE A 295 -6.53 1.82 1.33
N SER A 296 -6.16 2.22 0.11
CA SER A 296 -6.00 3.63 -0.26
C SER A 296 -5.99 3.82 -1.78
N ARG A 297 -5.98 5.07 -2.21
CA ARG A 297 -5.77 5.50 -3.59
C ARG A 297 -4.54 6.42 -3.69
N VAL A 298 -4.10 6.72 -4.92
CA VAL A 298 -2.84 7.47 -5.13
C VAL A 298 -2.87 8.88 -4.55
N GLU A 299 -4.00 9.59 -4.69
CA GLU A 299 -4.13 10.97 -4.18
C GLU A 299 -4.01 11.04 -2.65
N ASP A 300 -4.65 10.11 -1.92
CA ASP A 300 -4.58 10.08 -0.47
C ASP A 300 -3.14 9.79 0.01
N ILE A 301 -2.45 8.83 -0.64
CA ILE A 301 -1.04 8.55 -0.33
C ILE A 301 -0.17 9.78 -0.58
N GLN A 302 -0.43 10.54 -1.67
CA GLN A 302 0.32 11.75 -1.99
C GLN A 302 0.20 12.80 -0.88
N LEU A 303 -0.96 12.95 -0.23
CA LEU A 303 -1.13 13.88 0.89
C LEU A 303 -0.22 13.53 2.07
N LEU A 304 -0.03 12.23 2.37
CA LEU A 304 0.95 11.80 3.37
C LEU A 304 2.38 12.16 2.96
N LEU A 305 2.74 11.93 1.69
CA LEU A 305 4.08 12.24 1.19
C LEU A 305 4.32 13.76 1.21
N ASP A 306 3.33 14.57 0.86
CA ASP A 306 3.40 16.03 0.94
C ASP A 306 3.72 16.49 2.37
N MET A 307 3.05 15.95 3.37
CA MET A 307 3.33 16.27 4.77
C MET A 307 4.78 15.90 5.14
N LEU A 308 5.26 14.71 4.73
CA LEU A 308 6.63 14.27 5.02
C LEU A 308 7.69 15.12 4.30
N MET A 309 7.42 15.56 3.07
CA MET A 309 8.34 16.35 2.26
C MET A 309 8.36 17.83 2.62
N HIS A 310 7.33 18.33 3.29
CA HIS A 310 7.20 19.74 3.70
C HIS A 310 7.33 19.92 5.22
N ASP A 311 8.38 19.32 5.81
CA ASP A 311 8.76 19.50 7.22
C ASP A 311 7.61 19.25 8.22
N GLY A 312 6.69 18.36 7.90
CA GLY A 312 5.57 18.00 8.76
C GLY A 312 4.40 19.00 8.73
N MET A 313 4.33 19.88 7.73
CA MET A 313 3.27 20.89 7.63
C MET A 313 2.03 20.33 6.92
N VAL A 314 0.85 20.69 7.43
CA VAL A 314 -0.47 20.40 6.82
C VAL A 314 -1.32 21.68 6.92
N ASP A 315 -1.87 22.16 5.81
CA ASP A 315 -2.69 23.39 5.75
C ASP A 315 -2.02 24.61 6.44
N GLY A 316 -0.70 24.72 6.29
CA GLY A 316 0.09 25.78 6.90
C GLY A 316 0.29 25.66 8.42
N LYS A 317 -0.05 24.51 9.01
CA LYS A 317 0.12 24.23 10.45
C LYS A 317 1.07 23.05 10.68
N PRO A 318 1.88 23.07 11.75
CA PRO A 318 2.72 21.94 12.11
C PRO A 318 1.85 20.72 12.50
N PHE A 319 2.03 19.60 11.82
CA PHE A 319 1.44 18.30 12.16
C PHE A 319 2.49 17.39 12.84
N LEU A 320 3.72 17.37 12.31
CA LEU A 320 4.88 16.73 12.91
C LEU A 320 6.04 17.74 13.01
N LYS A 321 6.93 17.53 13.97
CA LYS A 321 8.17 18.31 14.06
C LYS A 321 9.17 17.85 13.01
N PRO A 322 9.97 18.77 12.38
CA PRO A 322 11.03 18.40 11.46
C PRO A 322 12.03 17.40 12.06
N GLN A 323 12.34 17.51 13.36
CA GLN A 323 13.23 16.60 14.08
C GLN A 323 12.71 15.18 14.14
N THR A 324 11.39 14.99 14.26
CA THR A 324 10.76 13.68 14.20
C THR A 324 10.93 13.07 12.80
N ILE A 325 10.66 13.83 11.75
CA ILE A 325 10.88 13.40 10.36
C ILE A 325 12.34 13.01 10.18
N GLN A 326 13.29 13.86 10.55
CA GLN A 326 14.72 13.57 10.46
C GLN A 326 15.09 12.26 11.19
N THR A 327 14.54 12.00 12.38
CA THR A 327 14.80 10.77 13.13
C THR A 327 14.37 9.53 12.35
N PHE A 328 13.21 9.59 11.69
CA PHE A 328 12.66 8.45 10.96
C PHE A 328 13.33 8.21 9.61
N PHE A 329 13.89 9.23 8.98
CA PHE A 329 14.57 9.16 7.68
C PHE A 329 16.11 9.23 7.80
N THR A 330 16.67 9.01 9.00
CA THR A 330 18.12 8.78 9.17
C THR A 330 18.40 7.29 8.98
N PRO A 331 19.15 6.90 7.93
CA PRO A 331 19.38 5.49 7.64
C PRO A 331 20.26 4.82 8.69
N ASP A 332 19.95 3.58 9.03
CA ASP A 332 20.81 2.71 9.82
C ASP A 332 21.92 2.10 8.97
N ARG A 333 22.76 1.23 9.59
CA ARG A 333 23.85 0.53 8.88
C ARG A 333 23.40 -0.44 7.79
N PHE A 334 22.12 -0.76 7.72
CA PHE A 334 21.49 -1.62 6.72
C PHE A 334 20.68 -0.82 5.69
N HIS A 335 20.88 0.49 5.65
CA HIS A 335 20.15 1.41 4.77
C HIS A 335 18.63 1.37 5.00
N ASN A 336 18.17 1.22 6.26
CA ASN A 336 16.78 1.38 6.62
C ASN A 336 16.57 2.70 7.35
N GLY A 337 15.54 3.43 6.98
CA GLY A 337 14.88 4.36 7.87
C GLY A 337 13.99 3.61 8.87
N LEU A 338 13.34 4.32 9.78
CA LEU A 338 12.39 3.70 10.70
C LEU A 338 11.08 3.40 9.95
N GLY A 339 10.88 2.13 9.61
CA GLY A 339 9.77 1.64 8.79
C GLY A 339 10.00 1.75 7.28
N TRP A 340 10.78 2.69 6.81
CA TRP A 340 11.01 2.98 5.40
C TRP A 340 12.26 2.28 4.85
N MET A 341 12.21 1.85 3.60
CA MET A 341 13.38 1.36 2.86
C MET A 341 14.12 2.56 2.26
N MET A 342 15.43 2.63 2.48
CA MET A 342 16.30 3.71 1.97
C MET A 342 17.49 3.16 1.16
N ASP A 343 17.54 1.85 0.90
CA ASP A 343 18.59 1.23 0.10
C ASP A 343 18.37 1.52 -1.40
N PRO A 344 19.28 2.23 -2.07
CA PRO A 344 19.17 2.57 -3.49
C PRO A 344 19.29 1.35 -4.42
N THR A 345 19.57 0.16 -3.91
CA THR A 345 19.55 -1.08 -4.70
C THR A 345 18.14 -1.64 -4.91
N ASN A 346 17.14 -1.15 -4.15
CA ASN A 346 15.75 -1.54 -4.32
C ASN A 346 15.22 -1.18 -5.71
N SER A 347 14.46 -2.10 -6.32
CA SER A 347 13.96 -1.96 -7.69
C SER A 347 13.16 -0.67 -7.95
N PHE A 348 12.39 -0.21 -6.97
CA PHE A 348 11.53 0.98 -7.11
C PHE A 348 12.29 2.32 -7.00
N MET A 349 13.58 2.29 -6.65
CA MET A 349 14.43 3.49 -6.56
C MET A 349 15.90 3.21 -6.91
N LYS A 350 16.14 2.25 -7.82
CA LYS A 350 17.48 1.78 -8.15
C LYS A 350 18.35 2.88 -8.72
N GLY A 351 19.41 3.25 -7.98
CA GLY A 351 20.32 4.32 -8.34
C GLY A 351 19.82 5.72 -7.95
N ALA A 352 18.83 5.81 -7.09
CA ALA A 352 18.36 7.08 -6.52
C ALA A 352 19.44 7.75 -5.66
N PRO A 353 19.42 9.09 -5.55
CA PRO A 353 20.28 9.84 -4.63
C PRO A 353 20.13 9.38 -3.18
N ALA A 354 21.16 9.65 -2.36
CA ALA A 354 21.09 9.41 -0.92
C ALA A 354 19.91 10.18 -0.29
N GLY A 355 19.27 9.61 0.73
CA GLY A 355 18.09 10.21 1.34
C GLY A 355 16.77 9.83 0.66
N SER A 356 16.81 9.20 -0.52
CA SER A 356 15.61 8.64 -1.13
C SER A 356 15.03 7.51 -0.27
N PHE A 357 13.71 7.40 -0.25
CA PHE A 357 13.02 6.41 0.55
C PHE A 357 11.74 5.89 -0.13
N GLY A 358 11.24 4.79 0.36
CA GLY A 358 9.99 4.23 -0.13
C GLY A 358 9.67 2.90 0.53
N HIS A 359 8.70 2.20 -0.03
CA HIS A 359 8.34 0.85 0.38
C HIS A 359 7.53 0.14 -0.71
N THR A 360 7.40 -1.18 -0.61
CA THR A 360 6.62 -1.99 -1.54
C THR A 360 5.54 -2.79 -0.83
N GLY A 361 4.46 -3.12 -1.54
CA GLY A 361 3.40 -4.02 -1.09
C GLY A 361 3.33 -5.30 -1.90
N PHE A 362 2.94 -6.40 -1.25
CA PHE A 362 2.86 -7.74 -1.87
C PHE A 362 1.85 -7.79 -3.01
N THR A 363 0.77 -7.03 -2.94
CA THR A 363 -0.26 -6.91 -3.99
C THR A 363 0.25 -6.28 -5.28
N GLY A 364 1.41 -5.62 -5.24
CA GLY A 364 2.06 -4.97 -6.39
C GLY A 364 2.32 -3.48 -6.19
N THR A 365 1.82 -2.91 -5.10
CA THR A 365 1.92 -1.49 -4.78
C THR A 365 3.35 -1.05 -4.46
N SER A 366 3.68 0.23 -4.67
CA SER A 366 4.94 0.84 -4.25
C SER A 366 4.85 2.35 -4.15
N ILE A 367 5.69 2.91 -3.27
CA ILE A 367 5.95 4.33 -3.08
C ILE A 367 7.46 4.54 -3.25
N CYS A 368 7.85 5.58 -3.96
CA CYS A 368 9.23 6.05 -4.04
C CYS A 368 9.25 7.58 -3.91
N VAL A 369 10.09 8.08 -3.03
CA VAL A 369 10.32 9.52 -2.81
C VAL A 369 11.79 9.82 -2.99
N VAL A 370 12.10 10.84 -3.79
CA VAL A 370 13.44 11.34 -4.04
C VAL A 370 13.51 12.81 -3.60
N PRO A 371 13.81 13.07 -2.31
CA PRO A 371 13.74 14.43 -1.75
C PRO A 371 14.62 15.44 -2.47
N GLU A 372 15.81 15.04 -2.89
CA GLU A 372 16.75 15.91 -3.63
C GLU A 372 16.16 16.47 -4.93
N LEU A 373 15.21 15.75 -5.54
CA LEU A 373 14.54 16.15 -6.77
C LEU A 373 13.13 16.71 -6.54
N ASP A 374 12.65 16.74 -5.30
CA ASP A 374 11.23 17.00 -4.98
C ASP A 374 10.31 16.16 -5.86
N LEU A 375 10.51 14.82 -5.79
CA LEU A 375 9.91 13.86 -6.69
C LEU A 375 9.28 12.69 -5.92
N ASP A 376 8.01 12.43 -6.23
CA ASP A 376 7.24 11.29 -5.73
C ASP A 376 6.75 10.40 -6.88
N ILE A 377 6.81 9.09 -6.69
CA ILE A 377 6.27 8.09 -7.61
C ILE A 377 5.43 7.10 -6.80
N ILE A 378 4.13 7.02 -7.09
CA ILE A 378 3.20 6.08 -6.49
C ILE A 378 2.68 5.14 -7.57
N ILE A 379 2.80 3.82 -7.36
CA ILE A 379 2.32 2.80 -8.28
C ILE A 379 1.43 1.84 -7.49
N LEU A 380 0.15 1.78 -7.83
CA LEU A 380 -0.80 0.86 -7.24
C LEU A 380 -1.25 -0.16 -8.28
N ILE A 381 -0.92 -1.43 -8.06
CA ILE A 381 -1.22 -2.56 -8.97
C ILE A 381 -1.85 -3.69 -8.16
N ASN A 382 -2.79 -4.44 -8.75
CA ASN A 382 -3.39 -5.63 -8.18
C ASN A 382 -2.93 -6.92 -8.88
N ARG A 383 -1.62 -7.14 -9.01
CA ARG A 383 -0.99 -8.23 -9.78
C ARG A 383 -1.55 -9.63 -9.51
N GLN A 384 -2.18 -9.85 -8.35
CA GLN A 384 -2.60 -11.17 -7.93
C GLN A 384 -3.88 -11.65 -8.62
N ASN A 385 -4.69 -10.75 -9.19
CA ASN A 385 -5.95 -11.11 -9.83
C ASN A 385 -5.76 -11.84 -11.18
N VAL A 386 -4.56 -11.84 -11.76
CA VAL A 386 -4.23 -12.70 -12.90
C VAL A 386 -3.91 -14.15 -12.51
N GLY A 387 -3.84 -14.44 -11.20
CA GLY A 387 -3.52 -15.76 -10.68
C GLY A 387 -2.02 -16.04 -10.55
N LEU A 388 -1.70 -17.26 -10.10
CA LEU A 388 -0.32 -17.73 -10.01
C LEU A 388 0.21 -18.10 -11.39
N GLN A 389 1.49 -17.79 -11.64
CA GLN A 389 2.22 -18.27 -12.81
C GLN A 389 2.52 -19.77 -12.68
N PRO A 390 2.95 -20.45 -13.76
CA PRO A 390 3.27 -21.89 -13.74
C PRO A 390 4.30 -22.30 -12.69
N ASN A 391 5.20 -21.39 -12.29
CA ASN A 391 6.15 -21.59 -11.19
C ASN A 391 5.52 -21.49 -9.80
N GLY A 392 4.20 -21.22 -9.73
CA GLY A 392 3.45 -21.07 -8.50
C GLY A 392 3.67 -19.76 -7.74
N SER A 393 4.29 -18.75 -8.35
CA SER A 393 4.45 -17.41 -7.80
C SER A 393 3.59 -16.41 -8.57
N TYR A 394 3.27 -15.28 -7.96
CA TYR A 394 2.70 -14.16 -8.70
C TYR A 394 3.77 -13.48 -9.55
N PHE A 395 3.35 -12.81 -10.62
CA PHE A 395 4.25 -11.97 -11.43
C PHE A 395 5.02 -11.00 -10.53
N ASN A 396 6.33 -10.86 -10.77
CA ASN A 396 7.17 -9.90 -10.04
C ASN A 396 7.03 -8.49 -10.67
N PRO A 397 6.48 -7.47 -9.98
CA PRO A 397 6.27 -6.14 -10.53
C PRO A 397 7.54 -5.27 -10.58
N ASN A 398 8.69 -5.77 -10.14
CA ASN A 398 9.95 -5.01 -10.13
C ASN A 398 10.32 -4.43 -11.50
N PRO A 399 10.16 -5.13 -12.64
CA PRO A 399 10.44 -4.54 -13.96
C PRO A 399 9.58 -3.30 -14.28
N ILE A 400 8.31 -3.27 -13.80
CA ILE A 400 7.44 -2.09 -13.95
C ILE A 400 7.99 -0.93 -13.11
N ARG A 401 8.29 -1.20 -11.83
CA ARG A 401 8.84 -0.19 -10.89
C ARG A 401 10.14 0.41 -11.41
N GLU A 402 11.10 -0.44 -11.82
CA GLU A 402 12.36 0.00 -12.40
C GLU A 402 12.18 0.78 -13.71
N GLY A 403 11.28 0.32 -14.58
CA GLY A 403 11.00 0.97 -15.85
C GLY A 403 10.45 2.38 -15.68
N ILE A 404 9.44 2.53 -14.80
CA ILE A 404 8.83 3.82 -14.50
C ILE A 404 9.84 4.73 -13.80
N PHE A 405 10.56 4.25 -12.77
CA PHE A 405 11.58 5.02 -12.08
C PHE A 405 12.65 5.53 -13.06
N LYS A 406 13.18 4.66 -13.93
CA LYS A 406 14.17 5.06 -14.96
C LYS A 406 13.62 6.10 -15.94
N ALA A 407 12.36 5.98 -16.37
CA ALA A 407 11.73 6.95 -17.26
C ALA A 407 11.63 8.32 -16.59
N VAL A 408 11.23 8.36 -15.31
CA VAL A 408 11.11 9.60 -14.52
C VAL A 408 12.48 10.23 -14.29
N ILE A 409 13.48 9.46 -13.84
CA ILE A 409 14.84 9.97 -13.59
C ILE A 409 15.51 10.44 -14.88
N LYS A 410 15.27 9.80 -16.01
CA LYS A 410 15.79 10.26 -17.31
C LYS A 410 15.29 11.67 -17.67
N GLU A 411 14.04 11.99 -17.32
CA GLU A 411 13.44 13.28 -17.64
C GLU A 411 13.79 14.36 -16.59
N TYR A 412 13.74 14.02 -15.30
CA TYR A 412 13.84 14.97 -14.18
C TYR A 412 15.10 14.82 -13.33
N GLY A 413 15.87 13.75 -13.49
CA GLY A 413 17.08 13.47 -12.69
C GLY A 413 18.36 14.16 -13.19
N LYS A 414 18.27 15.09 -14.13
CA LYS A 414 19.40 15.94 -14.50
C LYS A 414 19.60 16.99 -13.40
N LEU A 415 20.54 16.72 -12.53
CA LEU A 415 21.09 17.66 -11.55
C LEU A 415 21.92 18.72 -12.26
#